data_e5587f146e36d307d8c3750736046f58
#
_entry.id   e5587f146e36d307d8c3750736046f58
#
_cell.length_a   1.000
_cell.length_b   1.000
_cell.length_c   1.000
_cell.angle_alpha   90.00
_cell.angle_beta   90.00
_cell.angle_gamma   90.00
#
_symmetry.space_group_name_H-M   'P 1'
#
loop_
_entity.id
_entity.type
_entity.pdbx_description
1 polymer ?
#
loop_
_entity_poly.entity_id
_entity_poly.type
_entity_poly.pdbx_seq_one_letter_code
_entity_poly.pdbx_strand_id
1 'polypeptide(L)'
;MTTINIFTENIFSDWKLDEKDIIIKTRKMLEFYISNLRDKSCLADYDYDSITLDIVFCNSEKTHELNRDYRDKDKPADIITFAIFADDENRFVFDGDINLGEIVIALDKVIEGVNRDISHSQNKEQELYFLISHGLMHLLGFDHQSEEEYNFVINEQRKALGSIEYDKI
;
A
#
# COMPACT_ATOMS: atom_id res chain seq x y z
N MET A 1 -3.45 -22.61 -3.98
CA MET A 1 -3.66 -21.24 -4.49
C MET A 1 -3.88 -20.31 -3.31
N THR A 2 -3.15 -19.22 -3.27
CA THR A 2 -3.23 -18.28 -2.15
C THR A 2 -4.45 -17.38 -2.28
N THR A 3 -5.21 -17.25 -1.21
CA THR A 3 -6.33 -16.31 -1.13
C THR A 3 -5.82 -14.98 -0.59
N ILE A 4 -6.20 -13.88 -1.23
CA ILE A 4 -5.83 -12.54 -0.76
C ILE A 4 -7.11 -11.83 -0.30
N ASN A 5 -7.14 -11.46 0.97
CA ASN A 5 -8.26 -10.79 1.60
C ASN A 5 -7.90 -9.32 1.83
N ILE A 6 -8.59 -8.42 1.15
CA ILE A 6 -8.36 -6.99 1.23
C ILE A 6 -9.63 -6.33 1.76
N PHE A 7 -9.50 -5.62 2.87
CA PHE A 7 -10.58 -4.88 3.50
C PHE A 7 -10.33 -3.39 3.34
N THR A 8 -11.35 -2.64 2.96
CA THR A 8 -11.25 -1.20 2.77
C THR A 8 -12.28 -0.49 3.64
N GLU A 9 -11.92 0.70 4.09
CA GLU A 9 -12.81 1.61 4.80
C GLU A 9 -12.53 3.03 4.36
N ASN A 10 -13.55 3.72 3.85
CA ASN A 10 -13.41 5.12 3.45
C ASN A 10 -14.19 6.02 4.42
N ILE A 11 -13.47 6.74 5.26
CA ILE A 11 -14.05 7.70 6.20
C ILE A 11 -13.92 9.16 5.70
N PHE A 12 -13.46 9.35 4.46
CA PHE A 12 -13.34 10.66 3.82
C PHE A 12 -14.55 10.88 2.90
N SER A 13 -15.50 11.70 3.32
CA SER A 13 -16.80 11.85 2.64
C SER A 13 -16.73 12.61 1.31
N ASP A 14 -15.70 13.44 1.11
CA ASP A 14 -15.60 14.32 -0.06
C ASP A 14 -15.12 13.62 -1.33
N TRP A 15 -14.71 12.37 -1.22
CA TRP A 15 -14.34 11.54 -2.37
C TRP A 15 -14.95 10.16 -2.21
N LYS A 16 -15.97 9.90 -3.00
CA LYS A 16 -16.63 8.60 -3.00
C LYS A 16 -15.85 7.65 -3.89
N LEU A 17 -15.13 6.74 -3.27
CA LEU A 17 -14.28 5.78 -3.98
C LEU A 17 -15.08 4.60 -4.51
N ASP A 18 -14.64 4.06 -5.63
CA ASP A 18 -15.08 2.74 -6.10
C ASP A 18 -14.25 1.68 -5.38
N GLU A 19 -14.69 1.28 -4.19
CA GLU A 19 -13.92 0.35 -3.35
C GLU A 19 -13.80 -1.04 -3.96
N LYS A 20 -14.77 -1.48 -4.76
CA LYS A 20 -14.68 -2.76 -5.45
C LYS A 20 -13.54 -2.76 -6.48
N ASP A 21 -13.44 -1.69 -7.25
CA ASP A 21 -12.35 -1.52 -8.22
C ASP A 21 -10.99 -1.46 -7.53
N ILE A 22 -10.92 -0.74 -6.41
CA ILE A 22 -9.70 -0.63 -5.62
C ILE A 22 -9.26 -2.01 -5.11
N ILE A 23 -10.18 -2.80 -4.59
CA ILE A 23 -9.87 -4.15 -4.09
C ILE A 23 -9.35 -5.04 -5.23
N ILE A 24 -10.00 -5.02 -6.39
CA ILE A 24 -9.61 -5.81 -7.55
C ILE A 24 -8.20 -5.43 -8.01
N LYS A 25 -7.94 -4.14 -8.17
CA LYS A 25 -6.64 -3.66 -8.65
C LYS A 25 -5.53 -3.86 -7.63
N THR A 26 -5.84 -3.65 -6.36
CA THR A 26 -4.88 -3.90 -5.27
C THR A 26 -4.48 -5.37 -5.24
N ARG A 27 -5.45 -6.28 -5.37
CA ARG A 27 -5.18 -7.72 -5.42
C ARG A 27 -4.26 -8.06 -6.60
N LYS A 28 -4.51 -7.50 -7.76
CA LYS A 28 -3.67 -7.74 -8.95
C LYS A 28 -2.25 -7.25 -8.75
N MET A 29 -2.07 -6.06 -8.17
CA MET A 29 -0.74 -5.54 -7.88
C MET A 29 0.00 -6.42 -6.87
N LEU A 30 -0.70 -6.87 -5.82
CA LEU A 30 -0.08 -7.73 -4.81
C LEU A 30 0.28 -9.09 -5.40
N GLU A 31 -0.59 -9.68 -6.23
CA GLU A 31 -0.29 -10.93 -6.93
C GLU A 31 0.94 -10.78 -7.83
N PHE A 32 1.05 -9.65 -8.52
CA PHE A 32 2.21 -9.32 -9.35
C PHE A 32 3.49 -9.30 -8.51
N TYR A 33 3.48 -8.58 -7.38
CA TYR A 33 4.64 -8.51 -6.49
C TYR A 33 5.03 -9.89 -5.95
N ILE A 34 4.07 -10.66 -5.50
CA ILE A 34 4.35 -12.00 -4.95
C ILE A 34 4.93 -12.91 -6.03
N SER A 35 4.40 -12.87 -7.25
CA SER A 35 4.90 -13.67 -8.36
C SER A 35 6.35 -13.36 -8.72
N ASN A 36 6.75 -12.11 -8.57
CA ASN A 36 8.08 -11.65 -9.02
C ASN A 36 9.09 -11.44 -7.89
N LEU A 37 8.61 -11.16 -6.67
CA LEU A 37 9.47 -10.70 -5.57
C LEU A 37 9.35 -11.52 -4.29
N ARG A 38 8.60 -12.60 -4.28
CA ARG A 38 8.38 -13.38 -3.05
C ARG A 38 9.68 -13.74 -2.34
N ASP A 39 10.67 -14.21 -3.09
CA ASP A 39 11.93 -14.68 -2.52
C ASP A 39 12.76 -13.59 -1.86
N LYS A 40 12.47 -12.32 -2.19
CA LYS A 40 13.14 -11.16 -1.61
C LYS A 40 12.27 -10.46 -0.57
N SER A 41 11.01 -10.87 -0.42
CA SER A 41 10.05 -10.26 0.49
C SER A 41 10.05 -10.92 1.86
N CYS A 42 9.27 -10.34 2.78
CA CYS A 42 9.07 -10.92 4.10
C CYS A 42 8.34 -12.27 4.06
N LEU A 43 7.78 -12.67 2.92
CA LEU A 43 7.07 -13.93 2.76
C LEU A 43 7.98 -15.11 2.40
N ALA A 44 9.25 -14.87 2.10
CA ALA A 44 10.17 -15.84 1.49
C ALA A 44 10.26 -17.20 2.21
N ASP A 45 10.30 -17.18 3.54
CA ASP A 45 10.55 -18.36 4.34
C ASP A 45 9.29 -18.94 5.00
N TYR A 46 8.10 -18.51 4.55
CA TYR A 46 6.86 -18.87 5.21
C TYR A 46 5.91 -19.60 4.26
N ASP A 47 5.21 -20.59 4.80
CA ASP A 47 4.08 -21.24 4.14
C ASP A 47 2.79 -20.62 4.64
N TYR A 48 1.88 -20.34 3.73
CA TYR A 48 0.59 -19.72 4.05
C TYR A 48 -0.45 -20.08 3.01
N ASP A 49 -1.72 -20.03 3.40
CA ASP A 49 -2.87 -20.27 2.53
C ASP A 49 -3.54 -18.96 2.13
N SER A 50 -3.42 -17.95 2.96
CA SER A 50 -4.04 -16.65 2.73
C SER A 50 -3.19 -15.50 3.26
N ILE A 51 -3.46 -14.33 2.70
CA ILE A 51 -2.85 -13.06 3.10
C ILE A 51 -3.99 -12.08 3.34
N THR A 52 -3.89 -11.32 4.41
CA THR A 52 -4.89 -10.31 4.78
C THR A 52 -4.22 -8.95 4.93
N LEU A 53 -4.88 -7.90 4.44
CA LEU A 53 -4.46 -6.52 4.68
C LEU A 53 -5.67 -5.58 4.68
N ASP A 54 -5.50 -4.42 5.30
CA ASP A 54 -6.51 -3.38 5.39
C ASP A 54 -6.02 -2.09 4.75
N ILE A 55 -6.92 -1.36 4.09
CA ILE A 55 -6.65 -0.03 3.56
C ILE A 55 -7.70 0.92 4.11
N VAL A 56 -7.26 1.96 4.82
CA VAL A 56 -8.13 3.00 5.36
C VAL A 56 -7.89 4.30 4.62
N PHE A 57 -8.97 4.90 4.12
CA PHE A 57 -8.92 6.20 3.46
C PHE A 57 -9.49 7.25 4.42
N CYS A 58 -8.73 8.32 4.65
CA CYS A 58 -9.04 9.32 5.67
C CYS A 58 -8.62 10.72 5.21
N ASN A 59 -8.56 11.66 6.14
CA ASN A 59 -8.00 12.98 5.89
C ASN A 59 -6.63 13.15 6.55
N SER A 60 -5.97 14.28 6.30
CA SER A 60 -4.64 14.56 6.81
C SER A 60 -4.60 14.80 8.32
N GLU A 61 -5.72 15.12 8.95
CA GLU A 61 -5.79 15.21 10.42
C GLU A 61 -5.51 13.85 11.05
N LYS A 62 -6.06 12.79 10.45
CA LYS A 62 -5.86 11.42 10.92
C LYS A 62 -4.40 10.97 10.74
N THR A 63 -3.81 11.22 9.58
CA THR A 63 -2.40 10.85 9.36
C THR A 63 -1.45 11.69 10.21
N HIS A 64 -1.79 12.95 10.47
CA HIS A 64 -1.02 13.78 11.40
C HIS A 64 -1.04 13.18 12.81
N GLU A 65 -2.21 12.79 13.30
CA GLU A 65 -2.38 12.14 14.60
C GLU A 65 -1.57 10.84 14.68
N LEU A 66 -1.64 10.00 13.65
CA LEU A 66 -0.90 8.74 13.60
C LEU A 66 0.61 8.96 13.55
N ASN A 67 1.09 9.94 12.79
CA ASN A 67 2.51 10.29 12.74
C ASN A 67 3.00 10.75 14.11
N ARG A 68 2.24 11.60 14.80
CA ARG A 68 2.60 12.09 16.13
C ARG A 68 2.65 10.95 17.13
N ASP A 69 1.62 10.09 17.13
CA ASP A 69 1.47 9.06 18.17
C ASP A 69 2.38 7.85 17.96
N TYR A 70 2.69 7.49 16.71
CA TYR A 70 3.41 6.25 16.39
C TYR A 70 4.77 6.45 15.74
N ARG A 71 5.05 7.63 15.18
CA ARG A 71 6.30 7.90 14.45
C ARG A 71 7.08 9.08 14.99
N ASP A 72 6.58 9.72 16.03
CA ASP A 72 7.20 10.88 16.65
C ASP A 72 7.44 12.03 15.65
N LYS A 73 6.49 12.20 14.73
CA LYS A 73 6.53 13.25 13.70
C LYS A 73 5.28 14.10 13.81
N ASP A 74 5.44 15.37 14.14
CA ASP A 74 4.30 16.30 14.29
C ASP A 74 3.95 16.94 12.95
N LYS A 75 3.54 16.12 12.00
CA LYS A 75 3.11 16.56 10.66
C LYS A 75 2.21 15.53 10.00
N PRO A 76 1.33 15.95 9.08
CA PRO A 76 0.52 15.00 8.32
C PRO A 76 1.36 14.25 7.28
N ALA A 77 0.83 13.15 6.79
CA ALA A 77 1.41 12.38 5.69
C ALA A 77 0.32 12.08 4.66
N ASP A 78 0.73 11.84 3.44
CA ASP A 78 -0.19 11.36 2.40
C ASP A 78 -0.48 9.87 2.59
N ILE A 79 0.51 9.11 3.05
CA ILE A 79 0.37 7.68 3.31
C ILE A 79 1.17 7.27 4.55
N ILE A 80 0.59 6.35 5.33
CA ILE A 80 1.28 5.69 6.45
C ILE A 80 1.03 4.20 6.29
N THR A 81 2.09 3.39 6.46
CA THR A 81 1.99 1.93 6.43
C THR A 81 2.38 1.35 7.77
N PHE A 82 1.61 0.35 8.21
CA PHE A 82 1.95 -0.45 9.38
C PHE A 82 2.22 -1.87 8.88
N ALA A 83 3.48 -2.18 8.64
CA ALA A 83 3.92 -3.47 8.12
C ALA A 83 4.00 -4.49 9.26
N ILE A 84 2.86 -4.93 9.74
CA ILE A 84 2.74 -5.75 10.93
C ILE A 84 3.58 -7.03 10.83
N PHE A 85 3.48 -7.74 9.72
CA PHE A 85 4.22 -8.98 9.55
C PHE A 85 5.72 -8.74 9.31
N ALA A 86 6.04 -7.82 8.38
CA ALA A 86 7.44 -7.56 8.00
C ALA A 86 8.26 -7.00 9.16
N ASP A 87 7.67 -6.13 9.98
CA ASP A 87 8.37 -5.44 11.05
C ASP A 87 8.40 -6.21 12.37
N ASP A 88 7.68 -7.32 12.47
CA ASP A 88 7.66 -8.12 13.69
C ASP A 88 8.92 -9.00 13.80
N GLU A 89 9.59 -8.91 14.93
CA GLU A 89 10.76 -9.76 15.21
C GLU A 89 10.39 -11.25 15.29
N ASN A 90 9.16 -11.53 15.74
CA ASN A 90 8.63 -12.88 15.89
C ASN A 90 7.46 -13.09 14.92
N ARG A 91 7.76 -13.11 13.63
CA ARG A 91 6.74 -13.25 12.59
C ARG A 91 5.91 -14.50 12.80
N PHE A 92 4.60 -14.35 12.70
CA PHE A 92 3.65 -15.38 13.06
C PHE A 92 2.61 -15.57 11.94
N VAL A 93 2.42 -16.84 11.56
CA VAL A 93 1.36 -17.25 10.62
C VAL A 93 0.25 -17.86 11.46
N PHE A 94 -0.92 -17.22 11.46
CA PHE A 94 -2.05 -17.69 12.26
C PHE A 94 -3.03 -18.48 11.41
N ASP A 95 -3.13 -19.78 11.68
CA ASP A 95 -4.08 -20.65 11.00
C ASP A 95 -3.97 -20.54 9.46
N GLY A 96 -2.74 -20.51 8.96
CA GLY A 96 -2.45 -20.40 7.53
C GLY A 96 -2.55 -18.99 6.97
N ASP A 97 -2.90 -17.98 7.77
CA ASP A 97 -3.04 -16.60 7.32
C ASP A 97 -1.88 -15.73 7.78
N ILE A 98 -1.39 -14.89 6.87
CA ILE A 98 -0.44 -13.82 7.18
C ILE A 98 -1.15 -12.49 7.12
N ASN A 99 -1.19 -11.78 8.25
CA ASN A 99 -1.67 -10.41 8.29
C ASN A 99 -0.52 -9.48 7.93
N LEU A 100 -0.54 -8.97 6.70
CA LEU A 100 0.51 -8.05 6.23
C LEU A 100 0.47 -6.71 6.96
N GLY A 101 -0.71 -6.25 7.32
CA GLY A 101 -0.85 -4.99 8.04
C GLY A 101 -1.87 -4.04 7.43
N GLU A 102 -1.57 -2.75 7.54
CA GLU A 102 -2.52 -1.70 7.19
C GLU A 102 -1.86 -0.57 6.41
N ILE A 103 -2.57 -0.07 5.41
CA ILE A 103 -2.19 1.13 4.65
C ILE A 103 -3.22 2.20 4.96
N VAL A 104 -2.77 3.38 5.39
CA VAL A 104 -3.64 4.53 5.69
C VAL A 104 -3.30 5.66 4.73
N ILE A 105 -4.28 6.14 3.97
CA ILE A 105 -4.07 7.15 2.93
C ILE A 105 -4.96 8.36 3.21
N ALA A 106 -4.35 9.55 3.23
CA ALA A 106 -5.03 10.83 3.38
C ALA A 106 -5.47 11.35 2.01
N LEU A 107 -6.75 11.19 1.68
CA LEU A 107 -7.28 11.52 0.37
C LEU A 107 -7.24 13.02 0.07
N ASP A 108 -7.37 13.88 1.08
CA ASP A 108 -7.21 15.33 0.91
C ASP A 108 -5.79 15.69 0.43
N LYS A 109 -4.79 14.97 0.93
CA LYS A 109 -3.40 15.15 0.49
C LYS A 109 -3.19 14.68 -0.94
N VAL A 110 -3.86 13.60 -1.35
CA VAL A 110 -3.82 13.10 -2.73
C VAL A 110 -4.38 14.17 -3.67
N ILE A 111 -5.55 14.71 -3.36
CA ILE A 111 -6.22 15.75 -4.16
C ILE A 111 -5.35 17.00 -4.22
N GLU A 112 -4.85 17.47 -3.08
CA GLU A 112 -3.98 18.66 -3.00
C GLU A 112 -2.72 18.48 -3.84
N GLY A 113 -2.06 17.33 -3.75
CA GLY A 113 -0.84 17.04 -4.48
C GLY A 113 -1.05 17.11 -6.00
N VAL A 114 -2.13 16.53 -6.50
CA VAL A 114 -2.45 16.55 -7.92
C VAL A 114 -2.80 17.98 -8.37
N ASN A 115 -3.62 18.70 -7.59
CA ASN A 115 -4.03 20.07 -7.92
C ASN A 115 -2.84 21.04 -7.96
N ARG A 116 -1.78 20.78 -7.18
CA ARG A 116 -0.58 21.61 -7.13
C ARG A 116 0.55 21.09 -8.00
N ASP A 117 0.28 20.04 -8.78
CA ASP A 117 1.25 19.41 -9.68
C ASP A 117 2.53 18.94 -8.96
N ILE A 118 2.38 18.45 -7.73
CA ILE A 118 3.49 17.94 -6.92
C ILE A 118 3.40 16.42 -6.67
N SER A 119 2.45 15.75 -7.35
CA SER A 119 2.28 14.31 -7.25
C SER A 119 3.03 13.57 -8.37
N HIS A 120 3.05 12.25 -8.28
CA HIS A 120 3.69 11.38 -9.25
C HIS A 120 2.78 11.08 -10.46
N SER A 121 1.56 11.61 -10.45
CA SER A 121 0.54 11.28 -11.43
C SER A 121 -0.24 12.53 -11.85
N GLN A 122 -0.91 12.44 -13.00
CA GLN A 122 -1.66 13.54 -13.58
C GLN A 122 -3.07 13.68 -13.03
N ASN A 123 -3.61 12.63 -12.42
CA ASN A 123 -4.94 12.67 -11.82
C ASN A 123 -4.95 11.93 -10.47
N LYS A 124 -5.99 12.21 -9.68
CA LYS A 124 -6.07 11.70 -8.30
C LYS A 124 -6.22 10.17 -8.23
N GLU A 125 -6.88 9.57 -9.20
CA GLU A 125 -7.03 8.11 -9.24
C GLU A 125 -5.70 7.43 -9.49
N GLN A 126 -4.90 7.94 -10.43
CA GLN A 126 -3.57 7.41 -10.69
C GLN A 126 -2.65 7.59 -9.48
N GLU A 127 -2.70 8.75 -8.85
CA GLU A 127 -1.92 8.99 -7.64
C GLU A 127 -2.32 8.05 -6.50
N LEU A 128 -3.62 7.81 -6.36
CA LEU A 128 -4.10 6.87 -5.35
C LEU A 128 -3.52 5.47 -5.57
N TYR A 129 -3.56 4.95 -6.78
CA TYR A 129 -2.97 3.64 -7.09
C TYR A 129 -1.45 3.63 -6.96
N PHE A 130 -0.80 4.75 -7.27
CA PHE A 130 0.63 4.88 -7.03
C PHE A 130 0.96 4.73 -5.54
N LEU A 131 0.19 5.39 -4.68
CA LEU A 131 0.38 5.30 -3.23
C LEU A 131 0.07 3.89 -2.71
N ILE A 132 -0.99 3.26 -3.20
CA ILE A 132 -1.31 1.88 -2.81
C ILE A 132 -0.17 0.94 -3.20
N SER A 133 0.36 1.06 -4.42
CA SER A 133 1.47 0.23 -4.89
C SER A 133 2.71 0.39 -4.02
N HIS A 134 2.97 1.61 -3.57
CA HIS A 134 4.08 1.92 -2.67
C HIS A 134 3.87 1.30 -1.28
N GLY A 135 2.65 1.45 -0.74
CA GLY A 135 2.29 0.85 0.54
C GLY A 135 2.42 -0.67 0.54
N LEU A 136 2.02 -1.32 -0.54
CA LEU A 136 2.16 -2.78 -0.69
C LEU A 136 3.63 -3.20 -0.64
N MET A 137 4.54 -2.44 -1.26
CA MET A 137 5.97 -2.74 -1.18
C MET A 137 6.48 -2.67 0.26
N HIS A 138 6.05 -1.66 1.03
CA HIS A 138 6.41 -1.57 2.44
C HIS A 138 5.84 -2.73 3.27
N LEU A 139 4.59 -3.14 3.01
CA LEU A 139 4.00 -4.29 3.69
C LEU A 139 4.76 -5.58 3.40
N LEU A 140 5.37 -5.68 2.23
CA LEU A 140 6.19 -6.84 1.86
C LEU A 140 7.63 -6.76 2.38
N GLY A 141 7.97 -5.69 3.08
CA GLY A 141 9.27 -5.54 3.72
C GLY A 141 10.32 -4.79 2.91
N PHE A 142 9.94 -4.18 1.78
CA PHE A 142 10.86 -3.39 0.97
C PHE A 142 10.92 -1.96 1.49
N ASP A 143 12.14 -1.47 1.68
CA ASP A 143 12.40 -0.12 2.15
C ASP A 143 13.13 0.68 1.07
N HIS A 144 13.27 2.01 1.26
CA HIS A 144 13.93 2.89 0.32
C HIS A 144 14.86 3.87 1.01
N GLN A 145 15.74 3.35 1.88
CA GLN A 145 16.69 4.17 2.63
C GLN A 145 17.90 4.60 1.80
N SER A 146 18.19 3.87 0.72
CA SER A 146 19.28 4.24 -0.20
C SER A 146 18.71 4.59 -1.56
N GLU A 147 19.50 5.27 -2.40
CA GLU A 147 19.12 5.58 -3.77
C GLU A 147 18.87 4.30 -4.59
N GLU A 148 19.69 3.30 -4.38
CA GLU A 148 19.55 2.00 -5.05
C GLU A 148 18.24 1.32 -4.66
N GLU A 149 17.91 1.29 -3.38
CA GLU A 149 16.64 0.73 -2.89
C GLU A 149 15.44 1.52 -3.41
N TYR A 150 15.55 2.86 -3.42
CA TYR A 150 14.51 3.73 -3.94
C TYR A 150 14.22 3.42 -5.41
N ASN A 151 15.26 3.33 -6.22
CA ASN A 151 15.14 3.04 -7.65
C ASN A 151 14.52 1.67 -7.89
N PHE A 152 14.89 0.68 -7.09
CA PHE A 152 14.30 -0.64 -7.16
C PHE A 152 12.80 -0.60 -6.87
N VAL A 153 12.39 0.04 -5.78
CA VAL A 153 10.98 0.16 -5.40
C VAL A 153 10.18 0.87 -6.49
N ILE A 154 10.66 2.00 -6.99
CA ILE A 154 9.97 2.77 -8.04
C ILE A 154 9.81 1.94 -9.33
N ASN A 155 10.86 1.22 -9.73
CA ASN A 155 10.80 0.38 -10.92
C ASN A 155 9.76 -0.74 -10.78
N GLU A 156 9.72 -1.39 -9.63
CA GLU A 156 8.74 -2.45 -9.38
C GLU A 156 7.32 -1.89 -9.29
N GLN A 157 7.15 -0.70 -8.70
CA GLN A 157 5.85 -0.02 -8.67
C GLN A 157 5.34 0.27 -10.08
N ARG A 158 6.18 0.74 -10.97
CA ARG A 158 5.79 1.02 -12.36
C ARG A 158 5.32 -0.24 -13.08
N LYS A 159 5.99 -1.36 -12.84
CA LYS A 159 5.57 -2.65 -13.42
C LYS A 159 4.22 -3.10 -12.87
N ALA A 160 4.03 -2.97 -11.56
CA ALA A 160 2.76 -3.34 -10.93
C ALA A 160 1.61 -2.45 -11.42
N LEU A 161 1.85 -1.15 -11.56
CA LEU A 161 0.87 -0.21 -12.09
C LEU A 161 0.54 -0.53 -13.55
N GLY A 162 1.54 -0.94 -14.33
CA GLY A 162 1.31 -1.41 -15.70
C GLY A 162 0.37 -2.59 -15.75
N SER A 163 0.44 -3.49 -14.78
CA SER A 163 -0.43 -4.67 -14.75
C SER A 163 -1.91 -4.33 -14.59
N ILE A 164 -2.24 -3.23 -13.92
CA ILE A 164 -3.64 -2.82 -13.74
C ILE A 164 -4.12 -1.89 -14.86
N GLU A 165 -3.24 -1.21 -15.55
CA GLU A 165 -3.59 -0.36 -16.69
C GLU A 165 -4.04 -1.16 -17.89
N TYR A 166 -3.46 -2.34 -18.10
CA TYR A 166 -3.84 -3.24 -19.20
C TYR A 166 -5.29 -3.67 -19.14
N ASP A 167 -5.88 -3.68 -17.97
CA ASP A 167 -7.27 -4.09 -17.81
C ASP A 167 -8.28 -3.02 -18.23
N LYS A 168 -7.83 -1.80 -18.49
CA LYS A 168 -8.67 -0.68 -18.94
C LYS A 168 -8.72 -0.55 -20.46
N ILE A 169 -7.89 -1.31 -21.13
CA ILE A 169 -7.79 -1.31 -22.57
C ILE A 169 -8.59 -2.46 -23.14
#